data_7adab443c0da57610c3a2b8814de3cf1
#
_entry.id   7adab443c0da57610c3a2b8814de3cf1
#
_cell.length_a   1.000
_cell.length_b   1.000
_cell.length_c   1.000
_cell.angle_alpha   90.00
_cell.angle_beta   90.00
_cell.angle_gamma   90.00
#
_symmetry.space_group_name_H-M   'P 1'
#
loop_
_entity.id
_entity.type
_entity.pdbx_description
1 polymer ?
#
loop_
_entity_poly.entity_id
_entity_poly.type
_entity_poly.pdbx_seq_one_letter_code
_entity_poly.pdbx_strand_id
1 'polypeptide(L)'
;MDIGRRLAEIWNEEYIASLPNEIISRGYTYADNVQSEILVTGINPSFRNNEDSGIIHGPIKEIWYGKQYDNYWSPVKKMLFDEDIDLRDKSDYLDIFYFKEREQNILKTQILKTSDGIKFIVDQLNLTMHIIEEVVKPKLLVVKNKESQAYFGKLFDEKGWVWMGYEFEHILDMECGELCRIIGLRECEGRIAPEFKDTQLEGTFVLFTKHINQYTPIAERPTSRILKLILDWYDSERSVREFAIK
;
A
#
# COMPACT_ATOMS: atom_id res chain seq x y z
N MET A 1 -2.91 -15.94 -7.24
CA MET A 1 -4.24 -15.53 -6.72
C MET A 1 -4.95 -14.68 -7.78
N ASP A 2 -6.24 -14.85 -7.97
CA ASP A 2 -7.05 -14.01 -8.85
C ASP A 2 -7.66 -12.86 -8.04
N ILE A 3 -7.04 -11.67 -8.14
CA ILE A 3 -7.42 -10.46 -7.39
C ILE A 3 -8.83 -10.01 -7.80
N GLY A 4 -9.12 -10.00 -9.11
CA GLY A 4 -10.43 -9.56 -9.62
C GLY A 4 -11.58 -10.42 -9.11
N ARG A 5 -11.38 -11.74 -9.04
CA ARG A 5 -12.35 -12.67 -8.46
C ARG A 5 -12.57 -12.39 -6.96
N ARG A 6 -11.50 -12.21 -6.19
CA ARG A 6 -11.60 -11.93 -4.75
C ARG A 6 -12.32 -10.59 -4.48
N LEU A 7 -12.05 -9.58 -5.30
CA LEU A 7 -12.78 -8.30 -5.22
C LEU A 7 -14.25 -8.46 -5.59
N ALA A 8 -14.57 -9.22 -6.63
CA ALA A 8 -15.96 -9.50 -6.98
C ALA A 8 -16.70 -10.26 -5.85
N GLU A 9 -16.04 -11.18 -5.16
CA GLU A 9 -16.59 -11.87 -3.98
C GLU A 9 -16.90 -10.85 -2.86
N ILE A 10 -15.97 -9.93 -2.53
CA ILE A 10 -16.20 -8.85 -1.55
C ILE A 10 -17.39 -7.97 -1.94
N TRP A 11 -17.48 -7.56 -3.23
CA TRP A 11 -18.56 -6.68 -3.70
C TRP A 11 -19.93 -7.39 -3.82
N ASN A 12 -19.98 -8.71 -3.73
CA ASN A 12 -21.21 -9.51 -3.71
C ASN A 12 -21.66 -9.89 -2.29
N GLU A 13 -20.94 -9.51 -1.24
CA GLU A 13 -21.32 -9.75 0.15
C GLU A 13 -22.61 -8.97 0.52
N GLU A 14 -23.44 -9.55 1.35
CA GLU A 14 -24.74 -8.96 1.75
C GLU A 14 -24.59 -7.59 2.43
N TYR A 15 -23.51 -7.39 3.21
CA TYR A 15 -23.24 -6.12 3.89
C TYR A 15 -22.99 -4.95 2.93
N ILE A 16 -22.64 -5.19 1.69
CA ILE A 16 -22.40 -4.14 0.69
C ILE A 16 -23.64 -3.27 0.50
N ALA A 17 -24.84 -3.83 0.58
CA ALA A 17 -26.08 -3.09 0.42
C ALA A 17 -26.29 -2.01 1.51
N SER A 18 -25.58 -2.08 2.64
CA SER A 18 -25.64 -1.10 3.73
C SER A 18 -24.63 0.04 3.60
N LEU A 19 -23.68 -0.06 2.65
CA LEU A 19 -22.68 0.97 2.42
C LEU A 19 -23.27 2.19 1.70
N PRO A 20 -22.58 3.36 1.72
CA PRO A 20 -22.98 4.52 0.94
C PRO A 20 -23.13 4.18 -0.55
N ASN A 21 -24.24 4.59 -1.16
CA ASN A 21 -24.55 4.31 -2.57
C ASN A 21 -23.42 4.78 -3.52
N GLU A 22 -22.74 5.86 -3.18
CA GLU A 22 -21.61 6.39 -3.94
C GLU A 22 -20.46 5.38 -4.01
N ILE A 23 -20.15 4.69 -2.91
CA ILE A 23 -19.11 3.65 -2.88
C ILE A 23 -19.49 2.47 -3.77
N ILE A 24 -20.74 2.01 -3.63
CA ILE A 24 -21.26 0.85 -4.40
C ILE A 24 -21.25 1.17 -5.90
N SER A 25 -21.80 2.32 -6.29
CA SER A 25 -21.96 2.71 -7.69
C SER A 25 -20.64 3.03 -8.41
N ARG A 26 -19.63 3.54 -7.69
CA ARG A 26 -18.31 3.83 -8.24
C ARG A 26 -17.48 2.57 -8.48
N GLY A 27 -17.77 1.48 -7.77
CA GLY A 27 -17.06 0.22 -7.90
C GLY A 27 -15.61 0.28 -7.39
N TYR A 28 -14.72 -0.50 -7.99
CA TYR A 28 -13.34 -0.65 -7.54
C TYR A 28 -12.32 -0.59 -8.68
N THR A 29 -11.08 -0.35 -8.30
CA THR A 29 -9.92 -0.40 -9.20
C THR A 29 -8.85 -1.30 -8.58
N TYR A 30 -8.17 -2.08 -9.41
CA TYR A 30 -7.02 -2.88 -8.99
C TYR A 30 -6.01 -3.00 -10.13
N ALA A 31 -4.81 -3.45 -9.81
CA ALA A 31 -3.76 -3.76 -10.77
C ALA A 31 -3.44 -5.25 -10.76
N ASP A 32 -2.84 -5.75 -11.84
CA ASP A 32 -2.24 -7.08 -11.90
C ASP A 32 -0.88 -7.02 -11.19
N ASN A 33 -0.90 -7.22 -9.88
CA ASN A 33 0.32 -7.21 -9.08
C ASN A 33 1.20 -8.43 -9.37
N VAL A 34 2.50 -8.19 -9.43
CA VAL A 34 3.53 -9.20 -9.68
C VAL A 34 4.64 -9.10 -8.64
N GLN A 35 5.45 -10.14 -8.52
CA GLN A 35 6.63 -10.11 -7.66
C GLN A 35 7.54 -8.94 -8.05
N SER A 36 7.90 -8.10 -7.06
CA SER A 36 8.65 -6.88 -7.27
C SER A 36 9.50 -6.54 -6.05
N GLU A 37 10.66 -5.90 -6.26
CA GLU A 37 11.56 -5.54 -5.17
C GLU A 37 11.04 -4.34 -4.37
N ILE A 38 10.31 -3.42 -5.02
CA ILE A 38 9.71 -2.24 -4.41
C ILE A 38 8.19 -2.31 -4.59
N LEU A 39 7.45 -2.10 -3.51
CA LEU A 39 6.02 -1.87 -3.57
C LEU A 39 5.69 -0.46 -3.06
N VAL A 40 5.12 0.36 -3.93
CA VAL A 40 4.60 1.68 -3.56
C VAL A 40 3.13 1.55 -3.23
N THR A 41 2.68 2.08 -2.08
CA THR A 41 1.27 1.99 -1.71
C THR A 41 0.58 3.35 -1.65
N GLY A 42 -0.67 3.37 -2.13
CA GLY A 42 -1.65 4.42 -1.89
C GLY A 42 -2.67 4.03 -0.84
N ILE A 43 -3.64 4.89 -0.57
CA ILE A 43 -4.73 4.57 0.37
C ILE A 43 -5.93 3.97 -0.36
N ASN A 44 -6.41 4.64 -1.39
CA ASN A 44 -7.50 4.19 -2.26
C ASN A 44 -7.43 4.87 -3.63
N PRO A 45 -7.97 4.25 -4.68
CA PRO A 45 -8.07 4.87 -6.00
C PRO A 45 -8.94 6.12 -5.97
N SER A 46 -8.49 7.19 -6.63
CA SER A 46 -9.28 8.42 -6.76
C SER A 46 -10.42 8.24 -7.76
N PHE A 47 -11.62 8.62 -7.38
CA PHE A 47 -12.74 8.80 -8.31
C PHE A 47 -12.69 10.21 -8.89
N ARG A 48 -12.39 10.37 -10.17
CA ARG A 48 -12.17 11.70 -10.80
C ARG A 48 -13.41 12.22 -11.50
N ASN A 49 -14.16 11.35 -12.16
CA ASN A 49 -15.38 11.68 -12.91
C ASN A 49 -16.26 10.43 -13.06
N ASN A 50 -17.47 10.58 -13.62
CA ASN A 50 -18.41 9.48 -13.79
C ASN A 50 -17.95 8.39 -14.77
N GLU A 51 -16.99 8.69 -15.66
CA GLU A 51 -16.41 7.71 -16.58
C GLU A 51 -15.53 6.69 -15.84
N ASP A 52 -15.07 7.05 -14.62
CA ASP A 52 -14.30 6.14 -13.76
C ASP A 52 -15.19 5.14 -13.00
N SER A 53 -16.51 5.11 -13.22
CA SER A 53 -17.41 4.18 -12.54
C SER A 53 -17.24 2.75 -13.04
N GLY A 54 -17.63 1.78 -12.19
CA GLY A 54 -17.51 0.35 -12.47
C GLY A 54 -16.15 -0.24 -12.13
N ILE A 55 -15.86 -1.40 -12.68
CA ILE A 55 -14.61 -2.13 -12.45
C ILE A 55 -13.56 -1.60 -13.43
N ILE A 56 -12.40 -1.17 -12.88
CA ILE A 56 -11.26 -0.76 -13.68
C ILE A 56 -10.06 -1.63 -13.28
N HIS A 57 -9.39 -2.17 -14.28
CA HIS A 57 -8.25 -3.04 -14.13
C HIS A 57 -7.19 -2.73 -15.18
N GLY A 58 -5.92 -2.80 -14.83
CA GLY A 58 -4.84 -2.60 -15.78
C GLY A 58 -3.45 -2.82 -15.17
N PRO A 59 -2.45 -3.06 -16.02
CA PRO A 59 -1.08 -3.28 -15.57
C PRO A 59 -0.43 -1.96 -15.13
N ILE A 60 0.22 -1.97 -13.97
CA ILE A 60 0.91 -0.79 -13.43
C ILE A 60 2.05 -0.29 -14.34
N LYS A 61 2.65 -1.17 -15.14
CA LYS A 61 3.72 -0.81 -16.08
C LYS A 61 3.29 0.23 -17.11
N GLU A 62 2.04 0.22 -17.55
CA GLU A 62 1.52 1.26 -18.45
C GLU A 62 1.56 2.63 -17.79
N ILE A 63 1.30 2.70 -16.49
CA ILE A 63 1.41 3.92 -15.70
C ILE A 63 2.87 4.34 -15.57
N TRP A 64 3.78 3.42 -15.20
CA TRP A 64 5.20 3.72 -15.02
C TRP A 64 5.87 4.29 -16.26
N TYR A 65 5.57 3.76 -17.43
CA TYR A 65 6.15 4.19 -18.71
C TYR A 65 5.31 5.20 -19.48
N GLY A 66 4.10 5.51 -19.01
CA GLY A 66 3.24 6.53 -19.60
C GLY A 66 3.91 7.90 -19.63
N LYS A 67 3.91 8.56 -20.80
CA LYS A 67 4.55 9.88 -20.99
C LYS A 67 3.65 11.05 -20.59
N GLN A 68 2.33 10.81 -20.52
CA GLN A 68 1.39 11.86 -20.15
C GLN A 68 1.63 12.32 -18.72
N TYR A 69 1.60 13.64 -18.51
CA TYR A 69 1.67 14.21 -17.16
C TYR A 69 0.36 13.93 -16.41
N ASP A 70 0.48 13.50 -15.17
CA ASP A 70 -0.62 13.30 -14.25
C ASP A 70 -0.21 13.84 -12.87
N ASN A 71 -1.09 14.63 -12.24
CA ASN A 71 -0.79 15.30 -10.97
C ASN A 71 -0.47 14.33 -9.82
N TYR A 72 -1.00 13.13 -9.87
CA TYR A 72 -0.76 12.08 -8.90
C TYR A 72 0.41 11.18 -9.31
N TRP A 73 0.36 10.63 -10.53
CA TRP A 73 1.34 9.63 -10.97
C TRP A 73 2.71 10.22 -11.31
N SER A 74 2.77 11.44 -11.86
CA SER A 74 4.06 12.01 -12.24
C SER A 74 5.02 12.22 -11.08
N PRO A 75 4.60 12.71 -9.90
CA PRO A 75 5.47 12.76 -8.72
C PRO A 75 5.89 11.36 -8.22
N VAL A 76 5.00 10.37 -8.27
CA VAL A 76 5.29 8.99 -7.87
C VAL A 76 6.30 8.35 -8.82
N LYS A 77 6.11 8.52 -10.14
CA LYS A 77 7.08 8.03 -11.13
C LYS A 77 8.49 8.61 -10.92
N LYS A 78 8.58 9.91 -10.62
CA LYS A 78 9.87 10.59 -10.41
C LYS A 78 10.70 10.06 -9.24
N MET A 79 10.11 9.34 -8.29
CA MET A 79 10.90 8.67 -7.25
C MET A 79 11.50 7.34 -7.71
N LEU A 80 11.03 6.80 -8.84
CA LEU A 80 11.49 5.50 -9.34
C LEU A 80 12.61 5.60 -10.37
N PHE A 81 12.83 6.76 -10.98
CA PHE A 81 13.87 6.89 -11.98
C PHE A 81 14.45 8.32 -12.05
N ASP A 82 15.71 8.39 -12.41
CA ASP A 82 16.43 9.60 -12.82
C ASP A 82 17.33 9.28 -14.05
N GLU A 83 18.33 10.13 -14.33
CA GLU A 83 19.23 9.93 -15.48
C GLU A 83 20.13 8.69 -15.34
N ASP A 84 20.46 8.30 -14.11
CA ASP A 84 21.40 7.22 -13.81
C ASP A 84 20.73 5.92 -13.33
N ILE A 85 19.54 6.04 -12.74
CA ILE A 85 18.87 4.94 -12.02
C ILE A 85 17.43 4.80 -12.52
N ASP A 86 17.06 3.59 -12.96
CA ASP A 86 15.69 3.24 -13.30
C ASP A 86 15.24 2.00 -12.52
N LEU A 87 14.30 2.20 -11.57
CA LEU A 87 13.74 1.18 -10.71
C LEU A 87 12.32 0.76 -11.12
N ARG A 88 11.79 1.27 -12.24
CA ARG A 88 10.40 1.04 -12.65
C ARG A 88 10.10 -0.44 -12.91
N ASP A 89 11.04 -1.20 -13.49
CA ASP A 89 10.87 -2.64 -13.72
C ASP A 89 10.95 -3.48 -12.44
N LYS A 90 11.49 -2.90 -11.36
CA LYS A 90 11.59 -3.52 -10.04
C LYS A 90 10.46 -3.10 -9.11
N SER A 91 9.53 -2.27 -9.60
CA SER A 91 8.53 -1.60 -8.78
C SER A 91 7.12 -1.98 -9.20
N ASP A 92 6.27 -2.17 -8.19
CA ASP A 92 4.84 -2.35 -8.34
C ASP A 92 4.08 -1.30 -7.51
N TYR A 93 2.77 -1.23 -7.69
CA TYR A 93 1.90 -0.31 -6.98
C TYR A 93 0.62 -1.01 -6.51
N LEU A 94 0.18 -0.63 -5.32
CA LEU A 94 -1.05 -1.14 -4.70
C LEU A 94 -1.71 -0.04 -3.87
N ASP A 95 -2.99 0.19 -4.08
CA ASP A 95 -3.81 0.89 -3.09
C ASP A 95 -4.26 -0.09 -2.01
N ILE A 96 -4.20 0.30 -0.72
CA ILE A 96 -4.57 -0.60 0.38
C ILE A 96 -6.08 -0.88 0.45
N PHE A 97 -6.88 0.02 -0.13
CA PHE A 97 -8.31 -0.17 -0.41
C PHE A 97 -8.56 -0.06 -1.91
N TYR A 98 -9.59 -0.74 -2.38
CA TYR A 98 -9.90 -0.83 -3.81
C TYR A 98 -11.09 0.03 -4.22
N PHE A 99 -11.94 0.45 -3.27
CA PHE A 99 -13.07 1.34 -3.56
C PHE A 99 -12.60 2.72 -4.02
N LYS A 100 -13.32 3.31 -4.97
CA LYS A 100 -12.96 4.60 -5.55
C LYS A 100 -13.60 5.76 -4.79
N GLU A 101 -12.78 6.69 -4.29
CA GLU A 101 -13.26 7.85 -3.55
C GLU A 101 -12.34 9.07 -3.72
N ARG A 102 -12.91 10.27 -3.73
CA ARG A 102 -12.17 11.54 -3.74
C ARG A 102 -11.77 11.99 -2.35
N GLU A 103 -12.69 11.81 -1.41
CA GLU A 103 -12.59 12.39 -0.07
C GLU A 103 -12.27 11.28 0.93
N GLN A 104 -11.03 11.24 1.39
CA GLN A 104 -10.63 10.28 2.43
C GLN A 104 -11.48 10.37 3.70
N ASN A 105 -12.11 11.54 3.94
CA ASN A 105 -12.97 11.76 5.09
C ASN A 105 -14.19 10.81 5.10
N ILE A 106 -14.69 10.35 3.94
CA ILE A 106 -15.84 9.42 3.86
C ILE A 106 -15.54 8.11 4.60
N LEU A 107 -14.30 7.67 4.57
CA LEU A 107 -13.84 6.49 5.30
C LEU A 107 -14.15 6.63 6.80
N LYS A 108 -13.77 7.73 7.41
CA LYS A 108 -13.97 8.00 8.86
C LYS A 108 -15.39 8.38 9.21
N THR A 109 -16.07 9.17 8.36
CA THR A 109 -17.38 9.77 8.68
C THR A 109 -18.55 8.87 8.34
N GLN A 110 -18.41 7.95 7.44
CA GLN A 110 -19.47 7.06 6.98
C GLN A 110 -19.11 5.59 7.12
N ILE A 111 -18.07 5.11 6.44
CA ILE A 111 -17.75 3.67 6.36
C ILE A 111 -17.44 3.11 7.76
N LEU A 112 -16.49 3.68 8.47
CA LEU A 112 -16.07 3.19 9.80
C LEU A 112 -17.07 3.48 10.93
N LYS A 113 -18.27 3.98 10.63
CA LYS A 113 -19.34 4.19 11.61
C LYS A 113 -20.22 2.96 11.83
N THR A 114 -20.18 2.00 10.94
CA THR A 114 -21.03 0.81 10.96
C THR A 114 -20.19 -0.48 11.03
N SER A 115 -20.75 -1.55 11.58
CA SER A 115 -20.13 -2.88 11.60
C SER A 115 -19.85 -3.39 10.18
N ASP A 116 -20.79 -3.16 9.28
CA ASP A 116 -20.69 -3.58 7.88
C ASP A 116 -19.59 -2.83 7.14
N GLY A 117 -19.47 -1.52 7.38
CA GLY A 117 -18.37 -0.72 6.84
C GLY A 117 -17.01 -1.15 7.39
N ILE A 118 -16.92 -1.51 8.67
CA ILE A 118 -15.68 -2.07 9.25
C ILE A 118 -15.36 -3.41 8.56
N LYS A 119 -16.34 -4.31 8.40
CA LYS A 119 -16.15 -5.58 7.71
C LYS A 119 -15.66 -5.37 6.28
N PHE A 120 -16.24 -4.43 5.54
CA PHE A 120 -15.81 -4.05 4.19
C PHE A 120 -14.35 -3.62 4.13
N ILE A 121 -13.87 -2.86 5.11
CA ILE A 121 -12.47 -2.45 5.20
C ILE A 121 -11.57 -3.64 5.56
N VAL A 122 -11.99 -4.49 6.49
CA VAL A 122 -11.26 -5.69 6.90
C VAL A 122 -11.05 -6.64 5.73
N ASP A 123 -12.10 -6.93 4.95
CA ASP A 123 -12.02 -7.85 3.81
C ASP A 123 -11.03 -7.33 2.74
N GLN A 124 -11.00 -6.01 2.50
CA GLN A 124 -10.02 -5.40 1.61
C GLN A 124 -8.60 -5.44 2.16
N LEU A 125 -8.40 -5.15 3.46
CA LEU A 125 -7.08 -5.23 4.09
C LEU A 125 -6.53 -6.65 4.11
N ASN A 126 -7.36 -7.66 4.34
CA ASN A 126 -6.96 -9.06 4.26
C ASN A 126 -6.50 -9.41 2.84
N LEU A 127 -7.25 -8.99 1.80
CA LEU A 127 -6.83 -9.16 0.41
C LEU A 127 -5.50 -8.43 0.13
N THR A 128 -5.34 -7.21 0.63
CA THR A 128 -4.10 -6.43 0.50
C THR A 128 -2.92 -7.16 1.15
N MET A 129 -3.10 -7.72 2.35
CA MET A 129 -2.06 -8.53 3.00
C MET A 129 -1.67 -9.74 2.13
N HIS A 130 -2.64 -10.46 1.56
CA HIS A 130 -2.36 -11.57 0.64
C HIS A 130 -1.53 -11.13 -0.57
N ILE A 131 -1.83 -9.98 -1.15
CA ILE A 131 -1.07 -9.46 -2.29
C ILE A 131 0.36 -9.12 -1.86
N ILE A 132 0.54 -8.45 -0.75
CA ILE A 132 1.87 -8.05 -0.25
C ILE A 132 2.70 -9.28 0.13
N GLU A 133 2.11 -10.21 0.91
CA GLU A 133 2.80 -11.37 1.49
C GLU A 133 3.09 -12.47 0.46
N GLU A 134 2.17 -12.73 -0.45
CA GLU A 134 2.23 -13.93 -1.31
C GLU A 134 2.53 -13.62 -2.77
N VAL A 135 2.14 -12.43 -3.26
CA VAL A 135 2.31 -12.07 -4.67
C VAL A 135 3.52 -11.19 -4.87
N VAL A 136 3.56 -10.01 -4.24
CA VAL A 136 4.61 -9.02 -4.46
C VAL A 136 5.90 -9.38 -3.74
N LYS A 137 5.83 -9.71 -2.46
CA LYS A 137 6.98 -10.07 -1.60
C LYS A 137 8.11 -9.05 -1.68
N PRO A 138 7.83 -7.78 -1.38
CA PRO A 138 8.80 -6.71 -1.60
C PRO A 138 9.97 -6.77 -0.62
N LYS A 139 11.13 -6.25 -1.03
CA LYS A 139 12.26 -5.93 -0.17
C LYS A 139 12.06 -4.55 0.50
N LEU A 140 11.33 -3.67 -0.17
CA LEU A 140 11.04 -2.31 0.26
C LEU A 140 9.57 -1.96 -0.01
N LEU A 141 8.85 -1.60 1.05
CA LEU A 141 7.54 -0.96 1.00
C LEU A 141 7.70 0.57 1.08
N VAL A 142 7.08 1.32 0.18
CA VAL A 142 6.99 2.79 0.26
C VAL A 142 5.55 3.17 0.56
N VAL A 143 5.27 3.49 1.81
CA VAL A 143 3.93 3.85 2.30
C VAL A 143 3.78 5.37 2.24
N LYS A 144 3.20 5.87 1.14
CA LYS A 144 3.18 7.31 0.82
C LYS A 144 1.94 8.06 1.32
N ASN A 145 1.45 7.75 2.47
CA ASN A 145 0.33 8.48 3.09
C ASN A 145 0.37 8.27 4.60
N LYS A 146 0.30 9.37 5.36
CA LYS A 146 0.34 9.29 6.82
C LYS A 146 -0.82 8.46 7.40
N GLU A 147 -2.02 8.52 6.79
CA GLU A 147 -3.16 7.73 7.25
C GLU A 147 -2.97 6.22 6.99
N SER A 148 -2.30 5.85 5.90
CA SER A 148 -1.98 4.45 5.61
C SER A 148 -1.10 3.80 6.68
N GLN A 149 -0.28 4.59 7.41
CA GLN A 149 0.56 4.09 8.49
C GLN A 149 -0.24 3.39 9.60
N ALA A 150 -1.45 3.91 9.90
CA ALA A 150 -2.34 3.27 10.88
C ALA A 150 -2.82 1.89 10.40
N TYR A 151 -3.17 1.76 9.12
CA TYR A 151 -3.64 0.49 8.56
C TYR A 151 -2.54 -0.58 8.52
N PHE A 152 -1.29 -0.21 8.31
CA PHE A 152 -0.17 -1.14 8.42
C PHE A 152 0.14 -1.55 9.87
N GLY A 153 -0.20 -0.73 10.87
CA GLY A 153 0.06 -1.00 12.29
C GLY A 153 1.14 -0.10 12.90
N LYS A 154 1.73 0.84 12.13
CA LYS A 154 2.74 1.78 12.61
C LYS A 154 2.19 2.73 13.69
N LEU A 155 0.95 3.16 13.51
CA LEU A 155 0.23 4.03 14.44
C LEU A 155 -1.11 3.38 14.78
N PHE A 156 -1.60 3.62 15.98
CA PHE A 156 -2.99 3.33 16.29
C PHE A 156 -3.88 4.35 15.56
N ASP A 157 -5.04 3.92 15.10
CA ASP A 157 -6.04 4.85 14.63
C ASP A 157 -6.65 5.68 15.79
N GLU A 158 -7.54 6.62 15.47
CA GLU A 158 -8.19 7.50 16.47
C GLU A 158 -9.00 6.72 17.54
N LYS A 159 -9.36 5.46 17.25
CA LYS A 159 -10.08 4.57 18.16
C LYS A 159 -9.15 3.60 18.90
N GLY A 160 -7.84 3.68 18.65
CA GLY A 160 -6.85 2.76 19.20
C GLY A 160 -6.83 1.39 18.51
N TRP A 161 -7.42 1.26 17.33
CA TRP A 161 -7.46 0.00 16.60
C TRP A 161 -6.14 -0.29 15.89
N VAL A 162 -5.78 -1.57 15.88
CA VAL A 162 -4.68 -2.12 15.09
C VAL A 162 -5.27 -2.90 13.92
N TRP A 163 -5.00 -2.46 12.70
CA TRP A 163 -5.59 -3.06 11.51
C TRP A 163 -4.82 -4.30 11.04
N MET A 164 -3.88 -4.18 10.12
CA MET A 164 -3.06 -5.32 9.64
C MET A 164 -2.08 -5.81 10.71
N GLY A 165 -1.51 -4.90 11.50
CA GLY A 165 -0.75 -5.23 12.71
C GLY A 165 0.70 -5.62 12.47
N TYR A 166 1.33 -5.16 11.37
CA TYR A 166 2.78 -5.27 11.25
C TYR A 166 3.48 -4.54 12.40
N GLU A 167 4.51 -5.15 12.93
CA GLU A 167 5.37 -4.57 13.96
C GLU A 167 6.65 -4.05 13.34
N PHE A 168 7.10 -2.87 13.80
CA PHE A 168 8.18 -2.13 13.16
C PHE A 168 9.28 -1.78 14.15
N GLU A 169 10.52 -2.05 13.74
CA GLU A 169 11.72 -1.45 14.32
C GLU A 169 12.02 -0.14 13.57
N HIS A 170 12.20 0.96 14.31
CA HIS A 170 12.68 2.22 13.74
C HIS A 170 14.16 2.10 13.40
N ILE A 171 14.55 2.51 12.20
CA ILE A 171 15.94 2.47 11.73
C ILE A 171 16.54 3.87 11.70
N LEU A 172 15.92 4.79 10.95
CA LEU A 172 16.39 6.18 10.88
C LEU A 172 15.33 7.13 10.32
N ASP A 173 15.46 8.40 10.66
CA ASP A 173 14.69 9.50 10.07
C ASP A 173 15.42 10.10 8.87
N MET A 174 14.64 10.42 7.82
CA MET A 174 15.11 11.03 6.58
C MET A 174 14.22 12.24 6.25
N GLU A 175 14.67 13.19 5.42
CA GLU A 175 13.84 14.31 4.98
C GLU A 175 12.55 13.83 4.27
N CYS A 176 12.63 12.75 3.53
CA CYS A 176 11.50 12.18 2.80
C CYS A 176 10.59 11.27 3.64
N GLY A 177 10.95 10.95 4.89
CA GLY A 177 10.14 10.10 5.75
C GLY A 177 10.95 9.31 6.78
N GLU A 178 10.32 8.32 7.37
CA GLU A 178 10.89 7.44 8.39
C GLU A 178 11.14 6.04 7.80
N LEU A 179 12.36 5.55 7.88
CA LEU A 179 12.71 4.19 7.51
C LEU A 179 12.57 3.27 8.71
N CYS A 180 11.75 2.25 8.55
CA CYS A 180 11.54 1.18 9.53
C CYS A 180 11.84 -0.18 8.89
N ARG A 181 11.83 -1.21 9.72
CA ARG A 181 11.92 -2.62 9.32
C ARG A 181 10.76 -3.39 9.92
N ILE A 182 10.14 -4.28 9.17
CA ILE A 182 9.18 -5.24 9.71
C ILE A 182 9.95 -6.25 10.56
N ILE A 183 9.53 -6.42 11.82
CA ILE A 183 10.12 -7.36 12.77
C ILE A 183 9.16 -8.48 13.15
N GLY A 184 7.91 -8.41 12.71
CA GLY A 184 6.89 -9.41 13.00
C GLY A 184 5.50 -8.93 12.68
N LEU A 185 4.54 -9.71 13.14
CA LEU A 185 3.12 -9.47 13.03
C LEU A 185 2.48 -9.70 14.39
N ARG A 186 1.69 -8.74 14.86
CA ARG A 186 0.95 -8.86 16.12
C ARG A 186 0.01 -10.06 16.09
N GLU A 187 -0.22 -10.71 17.23
CA GLU A 187 -1.15 -11.83 17.37
C GLU A 187 -2.56 -11.48 16.85
N CYS A 188 -3.30 -12.52 16.38
CA CYS A 188 -4.60 -12.33 15.73
C CYS A 188 -5.61 -11.57 16.60
N GLU A 189 -5.66 -11.87 17.90
CA GLU A 189 -6.55 -11.22 18.86
C GLU A 189 -6.26 -9.72 19.05
N GLY A 190 -5.07 -9.29 18.70
CA GLY A 190 -4.65 -7.88 18.77
C GLY A 190 -4.88 -7.09 17.47
N ARG A 191 -5.54 -7.68 16.45
CA ARG A 191 -5.74 -7.06 15.13
C ARG A 191 -7.17 -7.14 14.65
N ILE A 192 -7.58 -6.17 13.85
CA ILE A 192 -8.92 -6.13 13.24
C ILE A 192 -8.95 -6.92 11.92
N ALA A 193 -7.84 -6.99 11.18
CA ALA A 193 -7.68 -7.79 9.95
C ALA A 193 -6.72 -8.97 10.20
N PRO A 194 -7.18 -10.09 10.80
CA PRO A 194 -6.33 -11.13 11.35
C PRO A 194 -6.10 -12.34 10.42
N GLU A 195 -6.21 -12.20 9.10
CA GLU A 195 -6.15 -13.35 8.17
C GLU A 195 -4.80 -14.10 8.27
N PHE A 196 -3.69 -13.37 8.37
CA PHE A 196 -2.37 -13.98 8.56
C PHE A 196 -2.05 -14.17 10.04
N LYS A 197 -1.43 -15.30 10.39
CA LYS A 197 -0.91 -15.55 11.75
C LYS A 197 0.50 -15.01 11.92
N ASP A 198 1.31 -15.18 10.86
CA ASP A 198 2.72 -14.77 10.80
C ASP A 198 2.97 -13.99 9.52
N THR A 199 4.10 -13.31 9.42
CA THR A 199 4.55 -12.61 8.21
C THR A 199 5.78 -13.27 7.60
N GLN A 200 5.82 -13.32 6.26
CA GLN A 200 7.00 -13.69 5.49
C GLN A 200 7.91 -12.47 5.19
N LEU A 201 7.47 -11.28 5.61
CA LEU A 201 8.15 -10.01 5.33
C LEU A 201 9.07 -9.55 6.46
N GLU A 202 9.39 -10.43 7.43
CA GLU A 202 10.37 -10.09 8.46
C GLU A 202 11.71 -9.68 7.82
N GLY A 203 12.22 -8.53 8.21
CA GLY A 203 13.40 -7.91 7.62
C GLY A 203 13.13 -6.97 6.45
N THR A 204 11.92 -6.96 5.87
CA THR A 204 11.54 -6.00 4.82
C THR A 204 11.62 -4.58 5.33
N PHE A 205 12.24 -3.69 4.57
CA PHE A 205 12.25 -2.26 4.87
C PHE A 205 10.93 -1.60 4.51
N VAL A 206 10.52 -0.62 5.33
CA VAL A 206 9.32 0.19 5.09
C VAL A 206 9.67 1.66 5.23
N LEU A 207 9.55 2.40 4.13
CA LEU A 207 9.72 3.85 4.11
C LEU A 207 8.35 4.51 4.24
N PHE A 208 8.04 5.02 5.43
CA PHE A 208 6.84 5.80 5.70
C PHE A 208 7.05 7.24 5.30
N THR A 209 6.35 7.71 4.25
CA THR A 209 6.48 9.08 3.75
C THR A 209 5.24 9.91 4.02
N LYS A 210 5.33 11.23 3.84
CA LYS A 210 4.18 12.10 3.70
C LYS A 210 3.44 11.79 2.39
N HIS A 211 2.25 12.34 2.23
CA HIS A 211 1.55 12.26 0.94
C HIS A 211 2.38 12.91 -0.17
N ILE A 212 2.66 12.13 -1.23
CA ILE A 212 3.47 12.58 -2.36
C ILE A 212 2.56 13.05 -3.48
N ASN A 213 2.59 14.34 -3.77
CA ASN A 213 1.87 14.98 -4.86
C ASN A 213 2.71 16.10 -5.51
N GLN A 214 2.14 16.83 -6.47
CA GLN A 214 2.84 17.90 -7.19
C GLN A 214 3.30 19.06 -6.28
N TYR A 215 2.69 19.26 -5.11
CA TYR A 215 3.01 20.33 -4.17
C TYR A 215 4.03 19.92 -3.09
N THR A 216 4.30 18.63 -2.94
CA THR A 216 5.30 18.16 -1.98
C THR A 216 6.68 18.69 -2.36
N PRO A 217 7.42 19.35 -1.47
CA PRO A 217 8.78 19.81 -1.74
C PRO A 217 9.67 18.66 -2.26
N ILE A 218 10.58 18.97 -3.18
CA ILE A 218 11.45 17.93 -3.79
C ILE A 218 12.29 17.23 -2.73
N ALA A 219 12.84 17.97 -1.76
CA ALA A 219 13.63 17.41 -0.67
C ALA A 219 12.85 16.41 0.22
N GLU A 220 11.53 16.59 0.31
CA GLU A 220 10.64 15.71 1.09
C GLU A 220 10.13 14.49 0.28
N ARG A 221 10.62 14.28 -0.94
CA ARG A 221 10.26 13.13 -1.77
C ARG A 221 11.37 12.10 -1.76
N PRO A 222 11.07 10.80 -1.67
CA PRO A 222 12.04 9.77 -1.99
C PRO A 222 12.57 9.96 -3.42
N THR A 223 13.82 9.61 -3.64
CA THR A 223 14.44 9.60 -4.97
C THR A 223 14.85 8.19 -5.34
N SER A 224 15.04 7.92 -6.63
CA SER A 224 15.55 6.64 -7.14
C SER A 224 16.87 6.24 -6.46
N ARG A 225 17.72 7.21 -6.16
CA ARG A 225 18.99 6.99 -5.44
C ARG A 225 18.77 6.54 -4.00
N ILE A 226 17.84 7.17 -3.27
CA ILE A 226 17.48 6.75 -1.90
C ILE A 226 16.90 5.34 -1.90
N LEU A 227 15.94 5.05 -2.79
CA LEU A 227 15.32 3.73 -2.87
C LEU A 227 16.35 2.66 -3.23
N LYS A 228 17.27 2.96 -4.16
CA LYS A 228 18.36 2.05 -4.51
C LYS A 228 19.29 1.77 -3.34
N LEU A 229 19.69 2.79 -2.58
CA LEU A 229 20.53 2.61 -1.39
C LEU A 229 19.86 1.72 -0.33
N ILE A 230 18.56 1.85 -0.11
CA ILE A 230 17.81 0.98 0.81
C ILE A 230 17.78 -0.46 0.30
N LEU A 231 17.58 -0.68 -1.01
CA LEU A 231 17.64 -2.02 -1.59
C LEU A 231 19.03 -2.65 -1.47
N ASP A 232 20.09 -1.88 -1.78
CA ASP A 232 21.48 -2.35 -1.64
C ASP A 232 21.79 -2.71 -0.17
N TRP A 233 21.26 -1.96 0.78
CA TRP A 233 21.37 -2.28 2.21
C TRP A 233 20.65 -3.59 2.56
N TYR A 234 19.39 -3.76 2.12
CA TYR A 234 18.65 -5.00 2.33
C TYR A 234 19.43 -6.22 1.82
N ASP A 235 19.95 -6.15 0.60
CA ASP A 235 20.69 -7.25 -0.03
C ASP A 235 22.01 -7.54 0.70
N SER A 236 22.70 -6.51 1.22
CA SER A 236 23.95 -6.68 1.99
C SER A 236 23.71 -7.37 3.34
N GLU A 237 22.68 -7.00 4.09
CA GLU A 237 22.34 -7.64 5.37
C GLU A 237 21.93 -9.10 5.19
N ARG A 238 21.17 -9.41 4.16
CA ARG A 238 20.75 -10.77 3.86
C ARG A 238 21.94 -11.65 3.51
N SER A 239 22.88 -11.16 2.71
CA SER A 239 24.10 -11.87 2.39
C SER A 239 24.91 -12.23 3.64
N VAL A 240 25.06 -11.30 4.59
CA VAL A 240 25.77 -11.55 5.86
C VAL A 240 25.06 -12.62 6.70
N ARG A 241 23.73 -12.56 6.80
CA ARG A 241 22.95 -13.57 7.55
C ARG A 241 23.08 -14.97 6.94
N GLU A 242 23.04 -15.12 5.61
CA GLU A 242 23.21 -16.41 4.93
C GLU A 242 24.60 -17.00 5.11
N PHE A 243 25.64 -16.17 5.26
CA PHE A 243 27.00 -16.61 5.59
C PHE A 243 27.15 -17.06 7.04
N ALA A 244 26.43 -16.45 7.97
CA ALA A 244 26.51 -16.77 9.41
C ALA A 244 25.79 -18.09 9.79
N ILE A 245 24.91 -18.61 8.93
CA ILE A 245 24.13 -19.85 9.14
C ILE A 245 24.84 -21.09 8.54
N LYS A 246 25.86 -20.92 7.74
CA LYS A 246 26.71 -21.99 7.20
C LYS A 246 27.94 -22.25 8.05
#